data_a065db63101414fab9a0a117a9704a8f
#
_entry.id   a065db63101414fab9a0a117a9704a8f
#
_cell.length_a   1.000
_cell.length_b   1.000
_cell.length_c   1.000
_cell.angle_alpha   90.00
_cell.angle_beta   90.00
_cell.angle_gamma   90.00
#
_symmetry.space_group_name_H-M   'P 1'
#
loop_
_entity.id
_entity.type
_entity.pdbx_description
1 polymer ?
#
loop_
_entity_poly.entity_id
_entity_poly.type
_entity_poly.pdbx_seq_one_letter_code
_entity_poly.pdbx_strand_id
1 'polypeptide(L)'
;METFLIRLLQFILAISLLVLLHEGGHMFFSKLFGVRVEKFFIFFDISIGKWTGKIFSWKPKKDDTEYGMGWLPLGGYCKISGMIDESMDTEQMKQPPQPWEFRTKPAWQRLLIMIGGVLVNFFLALFIYSMVMFTWGESYYKVGDMKMGMVFNDEAKALGFRDGDVLLGTEEGEFKEMLNVNGDFFRQIAKAHRVDIVRGG
;
A
#
# COMPACT_ATOMS: atom_id res chain seq x y z
N MET A 1 28.34 0.20 0.24
CA MET A 1 27.88 -1.14 0.62
C MET A 1 26.93 -1.09 1.84
N GLU A 2 27.29 -0.38 2.88
CA GLU A 2 26.48 -0.22 4.11
C GLU A 2 25.07 0.35 3.83
N THR A 3 24.96 1.40 3.06
CA THR A 3 23.67 2.03 2.69
C THR A 3 22.76 1.09 1.89
N PHE A 4 23.35 0.23 1.06
CA PHE A 4 22.60 -0.77 0.29
C PHE A 4 21.99 -1.83 1.20
N LEU A 5 22.78 -2.37 2.14
CA LEU A 5 22.31 -3.38 3.10
C LEU A 5 21.20 -2.84 4.01
N ILE A 6 21.33 -1.58 4.48
CA ILE A 6 20.30 -0.94 5.29
C ILE A 6 18.99 -0.80 4.48
N ARG A 7 19.07 -0.31 3.24
CA ARG A 7 17.88 -0.17 2.37
C ARG A 7 17.23 -1.52 2.05
N LEU A 8 18.05 -2.54 1.79
CA LEU A 8 17.56 -3.90 1.58
C LEU A 8 16.84 -4.44 2.81
N LEU A 9 17.41 -4.27 4.00
CA LEU A 9 16.77 -4.69 5.24
C LEU A 9 15.45 -3.94 5.47
N GLN A 10 15.41 -2.63 5.29
CA GLN A 10 14.19 -1.83 5.40
C GLN A 10 13.11 -2.29 4.42
N PHE A 11 13.49 -2.61 3.18
CA PHE A 11 12.58 -3.13 2.16
C PHE A 11 12.00 -4.49 2.56
N ILE A 12 12.84 -5.42 3.03
CA ILE A 12 12.39 -6.74 3.51
C ILE A 12 11.43 -6.58 4.70
N LEU A 13 11.76 -5.72 5.67
CA LEU A 13 10.89 -5.48 6.83
C LEU A 13 9.55 -4.87 6.42
N ALA A 14 9.55 -3.91 5.51
CA ALA A 14 8.31 -3.29 5.02
C ALA A 14 7.40 -4.30 4.31
N ILE A 15 7.95 -5.09 3.39
CA ILE A 15 7.20 -6.15 2.70
C ILE A 15 6.71 -7.20 3.71
N SER A 16 7.55 -7.62 4.64
CA SER A 16 7.16 -8.61 5.66
C SER A 16 5.98 -8.14 6.50
N LEU A 17 5.96 -6.85 6.89
CA LEU A 17 4.84 -6.27 7.62
C LEU A 17 3.56 -6.24 6.77
N LEU A 18 3.66 -5.80 5.51
CA LEU A 18 2.53 -5.75 4.59
C LEU A 18 1.93 -7.13 4.34
N VAL A 19 2.78 -8.14 4.10
CA VAL A 19 2.34 -9.52 3.90
C VAL A 19 1.72 -10.09 5.18
N LEU A 20 2.35 -9.89 6.34
CA LEU A 20 1.80 -10.35 7.62
C LEU A 20 0.39 -9.81 7.86
N LEU A 21 0.15 -8.53 7.60
CA LEU A 21 -1.15 -7.90 7.78
C LEU A 21 -2.14 -8.37 6.71
N HIS A 22 -1.69 -8.58 5.47
CA HIS A 22 -2.49 -9.15 4.39
C HIS A 22 -3.00 -10.55 4.75
N GLU A 23 -2.09 -11.46 5.08
CA GLU A 23 -2.45 -12.82 5.50
C GLU A 23 -3.30 -12.83 6.79
N GLY A 24 -3.00 -11.89 7.70
CA GLY A 24 -3.80 -11.64 8.89
C GLY A 24 -5.25 -11.28 8.58
N GLY A 25 -5.49 -10.55 7.50
CA GLY A 25 -6.84 -10.23 6.99
C GLY A 25 -7.60 -11.47 6.55
N HIS A 26 -6.98 -12.36 5.80
CA HIS A 26 -7.57 -13.64 5.40
C HIS A 26 -7.89 -14.52 6.62
N MET A 27 -6.95 -14.62 7.55
CA MET A 27 -7.14 -15.36 8.80
C MET A 27 -8.26 -14.78 9.65
N PHE A 28 -8.34 -13.46 9.79
CA PHE A 28 -9.35 -12.77 10.58
C PHE A 28 -10.76 -13.11 10.09
N PHE A 29 -11.04 -12.92 8.81
CA PHE A 29 -12.34 -13.22 8.23
C PHE A 29 -12.65 -14.72 8.23
N SER A 30 -11.64 -15.58 8.02
CA SER A 30 -11.83 -17.03 8.12
C SER A 30 -12.29 -17.44 9.50
N LYS A 31 -11.60 -16.99 10.54
CA LYS A 31 -11.99 -17.29 11.93
C LYS A 31 -13.33 -16.66 12.32
N LEU A 32 -13.61 -15.44 11.86
CA LEU A 32 -14.88 -14.76 12.10
C LEU A 32 -16.08 -15.55 11.57
N PHE A 33 -15.94 -16.20 10.41
CA PHE A 33 -16.98 -17.00 9.79
C PHE A 33 -16.91 -18.51 10.14
N GLY A 34 -16.07 -18.88 11.10
CA GLY A 34 -15.92 -20.27 11.53
C GLY A 34 -15.34 -21.17 10.44
N VAL A 35 -14.47 -20.62 9.61
CA VAL A 35 -13.63 -21.38 8.67
C VAL A 35 -12.32 -21.73 9.36
N ARG A 36 -11.92 -22.99 9.28
CA ARG A 36 -10.69 -23.48 9.88
C ARG A 36 -9.48 -22.97 9.12
N VAL A 37 -8.53 -22.37 9.84
CA VAL A 37 -7.20 -22.03 9.34
C VAL A 37 -6.24 -23.08 9.84
N GLU A 38 -5.56 -23.77 8.93
CA GLU A 38 -4.62 -24.85 9.25
C GLU A 38 -3.25 -24.32 9.61
N LYS A 39 -2.75 -23.36 8.79
CA LYS A 39 -1.44 -22.76 8.99
C LYS A 39 -1.48 -21.25 8.76
N PHE A 40 -0.70 -20.54 9.54
CA PHE A 40 -0.42 -19.14 9.38
C PHE A 40 1.08 -18.90 9.52
N PHE A 41 1.74 -18.64 8.40
CA PHE A 41 3.19 -18.52 8.35
C PHE A 41 3.63 -17.16 7.80
N ILE A 42 4.52 -16.52 8.56
CA ILE A 42 5.31 -15.40 8.08
C ILE A 42 6.49 -16.02 7.32
N PHE A 43 6.68 -15.67 6.07
CA PHE A 43 7.66 -16.28 5.19
C PHE A 43 7.32 -17.74 4.79
N PHE A 44 7.79 -18.09 3.60
CA PHE A 44 7.58 -19.44 3.10
C PHE A 44 8.49 -20.45 3.79
N ASP A 45 7.93 -21.60 4.16
CA ASP A 45 8.63 -22.74 4.75
C ASP A 45 8.97 -23.81 3.70
N ILE A 46 9.46 -23.38 2.53
CA ILE A 46 9.81 -24.29 1.44
C ILE A 46 10.85 -25.29 1.92
N SER A 47 10.48 -26.57 1.85
CA SER A 47 11.37 -27.67 2.24
C SER A 47 12.44 -27.92 1.18
N ILE A 48 13.69 -28.08 1.59
CA ILE A 48 14.82 -28.38 0.72
C ILE A 48 15.44 -29.71 1.17
N GLY A 49 15.20 -30.76 0.42
CA GLY A 49 15.66 -32.12 0.76
C GLY A 49 15.04 -32.61 2.08
N LYS A 50 15.86 -32.88 3.08
CA LYS A 50 15.40 -33.34 4.41
C LYS A 50 15.07 -32.21 5.38
N TRP A 51 15.38 -30.96 5.04
CA TRP A 51 15.10 -29.79 5.87
C TRP A 51 13.70 -29.25 5.60
N THR A 52 12.92 -29.05 6.66
CA THR A 52 11.49 -28.68 6.56
C THR A 52 11.26 -27.19 6.25
N GLY A 53 12.30 -26.39 6.12
CA GLY A 53 12.17 -24.94 5.82
C GLY A 53 11.59 -24.07 6.94
N LYS A 54 11.21 -24.66 8.07
CA LYS A 54 10.68 -23.95 9.23
C LYS A 54 11.81 -23.46 10.12
N ILE A 55 11.79 -22.15 10.47
CA ILE A 55 12.68 -21.61 11.51
C ILE A 55 12.10 -21.99 12.88
N PHE A 56 10.81 -21.70 13.10
CA PHE A 56 10.07 -22.17 14.26
C PHE A 56 8.58 -22.30 13.93
N SER A 57 7.86 -23.13 14.68
CA SER A 57 6.39 -23.16 14.64
C SER A 57 5.85 -23.61 15.99
N TRP A 58 4.65 -23.14 16.29
CA TRP A 58 3.91 -23.62 17.48
C TRP A 58 2.42 -23.73 17.16
N LYS A 59 1.76 -24.64 17.86
CA LYS A 59 0.32 -24.82 17.77
C LYS A 59 -0.30 -24.64 19.16
N PRO A 60 -1.12 -23.60 19.37
CA PRO A 60 -1.82 -23.43 20.63
C PRO A 60 -2.76 -24.60 20.92
N LYS A 61 -2.88 -25.02 22.20
CA LYS A 61 -3.76 -26.16 22.59
C LYS A 61 -5.24 -25.90 22.31
N LYS A 62 -5.65 -24.63 22.22
CA LYS A 62 -7.06 -24.20 22.00
C LYS A 62 -7.35 -23.79 20.57
N ASP A 63 -6.38 -23.79 19.68
CA ASP A 63 -6.53 -23.35 18.29
C ASP A 63 -6.02 -24.46 17.36
N ASP A 64 -6.75 -24.69 16.29
CA ASP A 64 -6.35 -25.66 15.28
C ASP A 64 -5.27 -25.14 14.34
N THR A 65 -4.94 -23.86 14.42
CA THR A 65 -3.97 -23.17 13.56
C THR A 65 -2.54 -23.41 14.03
N GLU A 66 -1.66 -23.86 13.15
CA GLU A 66 -0.21 -23.85 13.33
C GLU A 66 0.34 -22.48 12.92
N TYR A 67 0.96 -21.77 13.83
CA TYR A 67 1.63 -20.50 13.59
C TYR A 67 3.12 -20.73 13.44
N GLY A 68 3.77 -20.04 12.52
CA GLY A 68 5.20 -20.25 12.32
C GLY A 68 5.88 -19.20 11.45
N MET A 69 7.17 -19.38 11.31
CA MET A 69 8.02 -18.58 10.43
C MET A 69 8.87 -19.51 9.55
N GLY A 70 8.80 -19.32 8.26
CA GLY A 70 9.69 -19.93 7.29
C GLY A 70 11.01 -19.17 7.14
N TRP A 71 11.88 -19.66 6.32
CA TRP A 71 13.21 -19.07 6.09
C TRP A 71 13.26 -18.09 4.92
N LEU A 72 12.30 -18.15 4.00
CA LEU A 72 12.32 -17.39 2.75
C LEU A 72 11.49 -16.11 2.86
N PRO A 73 12.10 -14.92 2.98
CA PRO A 73 11.40 -13.66 3.23
C PRO A 73 10.81 -13.04 1.95
N LEU A 74 10.17 -13.86 1.10
CA LEU A 74 9.54 -13.42 -0.14
C LEU A 74 8.01 -13.40 -0.06
N GLY A 75 7.45 -13.66 1.10
CA GLY A 75 6.00 -13.69 1.31
C GLY A 75 5.65 -14.50 2.54
N GLY A 76 4.36 -14.67 2.81
CA GLY A 76 3.80 -15.54 3.83
C GLY A 76 2.61 -16.28 3.25
N TYR A 77 1.90 -17.06 4.08
CA TYR A 77 0.67 -17.70 3.64
C TYR A 77 -0.27 -18.02 4.79
N CYS A 78 -1.55 -18.04 4.48
CA CYS A 78 -2.62 -18.45 5.36
C CYS A 78 -3.36 -19.65 4.73
N LYS A 79 -3.07 -20.89 5.20
CA LYS A 79 -3.72 -22.10 4.69
C LYS A 79 -5.12 -22.23 5.27
N ILE A 80 -6.13 -22.05 4.42
CA ILE A 80 -7.56 -22.08 4.78
C ILE A 80 -8.15 -23.41 4.32
N SER A 81 -8.81 -24.14 5.23
CA SER A 81 -9.43 -25.43 4.90
C SER A 81 -10.51 -25.29 3.81
N GLY A 82 -10.43 -26.15 2.80
CA GLY A 82 -11.39 -26.18 1.68
C GLY A 82 -11.22 -25.06 0.65
N MET A 83 -10.06 -24.40 0.64
CA MET A 83 -9.64 -23.43 -0.37
C MET A 83 -8.36 -23.95 -1.05
N ILE A 84 -8.27 -23.80 -2.35
CA ILE A 84 -7.02 -24.00 -3.07
C ILE A 84 -6.25 -22.67 -2.99
N ASP A 85 -5.22 -22.67 -2.20
CA ASP A 85 -4.31 -21.55 -2.00
C ASP A 85 -2.95 -21.81 -2.63
N GLU A 86 -1.96 -21.03 -2.29
CA GLU A 86 -0.58 -21.17 -2.78
C GLU A 86 0.06 -22.52 -2.40
N SER A 87 -0.51 -23.24 -1.42
CA SER A 87 -0.04 -24.60 -1.05
C SER A 87 -0.44 -25.68 -2.07
N MET A 88 -1.35 -25.37 -3.01
CA MET A 88 -1.86 -26.27 -4.06
C MET A 88 -2.34 -27.65 -3.53
N ASP A 89 -2.84 -27.70 -2.28
CA ASP A 89 -3.33 -28.91 -1.69
C ASP A 89 -4.70 -29.31 -2.26
N THR A 90 -4.69 -30.06 -3.35
CA THR A 90 -5.89 -30.54 -4.04
C THR A 90 -6.46 -31.82 -3.42
N GLU A 91 -5.71 -32.52 -2.57
CA GLU A 91 -6.15 -33.79 -1.97
C GLU A 91 -7.34 -33.59 -1.04
N GLN A 92 -7.36 -32.47 -0.29
CA GLN A 92 -8.47 -32.11 0.58
C GLN A 92 -9.77 -31.90 -0.21
N MET A 93 -9.68 -31.39 -1.44
CA MET A 93 -10.84 -31.13 -2.30
C MET A 93 -11.53 -32.41 -2.81
N LYS A 94 -10.85 -33.55 -2.79
CA LYS A 94 -11.42 -34.86 -3.17
C LYS A 94 -12.32 -35.46 -2.10
N GLN A 95 -12.22 -34.95 -0.85
CA GLN A 95 -13.02 -35.42 0.28
C GLN A 95 -14.38 -34.71 0.34
N PRO A 96 -15.42 -35.30 0.97
CA PRO A 96 -16.69 -34.65 1.18
C PRO A 96 -16.52 -33.33 1.94
N PRO A 97 -17.26 -32.25 1.57
CA PRO A 97 -17.15 -30.95 2.21
C PRO A 97 -17.50 -31.02 3.70
N GLN A 98 -16.69 -30.35 4.54
CA GLN A 98 -16.93 -30.27 5.98
C GLN A 98 -17.51 -28.88 6.35
N PRO A 99 -18.34 -28.77 7.41
CA PRO A 99 -18.99 -27.50 7.77
C PRO A 99 -18.05 -26.34 8.07
N TRP A 100 -16.80 -26.62 8.43
CA TRP A 100 -15.76 -25.63 8.74
C TRP A 100 -14.88 -25.26 7.54
N GLU A 101 -15.22 -25.74 6.34
CA GLU A 101 -14.46 -25.44 5.14
C GLU A 101 -14.98 -24.19 4.41
N PHE A 102 -14.07 -23.48 3.76
CA PHE A 102 -14.35 -22.31 2.95
C PHE A 102 -15.44 -22.57 1.89
N ARG A 103 -15.38 -23.69 1.19
CA ARG A 103 -16.30 -24.05 0.10
C ARG A 103 -17.76 -24.23 0.55
N THR A 104 -18.00 -24.45 1.86
CA THR A 104 -19.36 -24.61 2.41
C THR A 104 -20.00 -23.30 2.83
N LYS A 105 -19.25 -22.20 2.83
CA LYS A 105 -19.76 -20.89 3.27
C LYS A 105 -20.52 -20.19 2.14
N PRO A 106 -21.50 -19.34 2.47
CA PRO A 106 -22.23 -18.55 1.50
C PRO A 106 -21.26 -17.59 0.75
N ALA A 107 -21.66 -17.21 -0.48
CA ALA A 107 -20.79 -16.47 -1.39
C ALA A 107 -20.23 -15.16 -0.81
N TRP A 108 -21.03 -14.42 -0.04
CA TRP A 108 -20.59 -13.16 0.58
C TRP A 108 -19.50 -13.35 1.65
N GLN A 109 -19.56 -14.44 2.44
CA GLN A 109 -18.52 -14.78 3.42
C GLN A 109 -17.23 -15.18 2.70
N ARG A 110 -17.33 -15.97 1.65
CA ARG A 110 -16.19 -16.35 0.80
C ARG A 110 -15.53 -15.13 0.18
N LEU A 111 -16.36 -14.19 -0.33
CA LEU A 111 -15.86 -12.94 -0.87
C LEU A 111 -15.06 -12.15 0.18
N LEU A 112 -15.61 -11.97 1.39
CA LEU A 112 -14.94 -11.24 2.47
C LEU A 112 -13.64 -11.93 2.92
N ILE A 113 -13.60 -13.26 2.96
CA ILE A 113 -12.36 -14.00 3.22
C ILE A 113 -11.33 -13.71 2.12
N MET A 114 -11.72 -13.78 0.85
CA MET A 114 -10.79 -13.58 -0.28
C MET A 114 -10.25 -12.15 -0.38
N ILE A 115 -11.08 -11.14 -0.14
CA ILE A 115 -10.63 -9.74 -0.20
C ILE A 115 -10.05 -9.24 1.12
N GLY A 116 -10.10 -10.06 2.19
CA GLY A 116 -9.73 -9.67 3.55
C GLY A 116 -8.33 -9.13 3.67
N GLY A 117 -7.36 -9.74 3.00
CA GLY A 117 -5.98 -9.26 2.96
C GLY A 117 -5.85 -7.88 2.33
N VAL A 118 -6.48 -7.68 1.17
CA VAL A 118 -6.48 -6.39 0.47
C VAL A 118 -7.17 -5.30 1.30
N LEU A 119 -8.29 -5.62 1.95
CA LEU A 119 -9.00 -4.69 2.82
C LEU A 119 -8.13 -4.20 3.98
N VAL A 120 -7.43 -5.09 4.64
CA VAL A 120 -6.53 -4.72 5.75
C VAL A 120 -5.41 -3.81 5.25
N ASN A 121 -4.78 -4.13 4.13
CA ASN A 121 -3.73 -3.29 3.56
C ASN A 121 -4.27 -1.92 3.09
N PHE A 122 -5.49 -1.87 2.56
CA PHE A 122 -6.14 -0.61 2.19
C PHE A 122 -6.37 0.29 3.41
N PHE A 123 -6.92 -0.25 4.50
CA PHE A 123 -7.10 0.51 5.74
C PHE A 123 -5.77 0.91 6.38
N LEU A 124 -4.74 0.05 6.30
CA LEU A 124 -3.40 0.39 6.74
C LEU A 124 -2.84 1.57 5.95
N ALA A 125 -3.00 1.58 4.63
CA ALA A 125 -2.55 2.67 3.78
C ALA A 125 -3.26 3.99 4.13
N LEU A 126 -4.59 3.96 4.32
CA LEU A 126 -5.35 5.12 4.78
C LEU A 126 -4.87 5.62 6.14
N PHE A 127 -4.62 4.71 7.07
CA PHE A 127 -4.13 5.04 8.40
C PHE A 127 -2.76 5.71 8.34
N ILE A 128 -1.81 5.11 7.62
CA ILE A 128 -0.46 5.67 7.46
C ILE A 128 -0.52 7.04 6.79
N TYR A 129 -1.28 7.18 5.70
CA TYR A 129 -1.44 8.44 5.00
C TYR A 129 -2.03 9.53 5.92
N SER A 130 -3.09 9.18 6.66
CA SER A 130 -3.71 10.09 7.63
C SER A 130 -2.72 10.52 8.72
N MET A 131 -1.91 9.60 9.23
CA MET A 131 -0.88 9.91 10.23
C MET A 131 0.22 10.82 9.67
N VAL A 132 0.63 10.59 8.43
CA VAL A 132 1.60 11.46 7.73
C VAL A 132 1.02 12.87 7.58
N MET A 133 -0.21 12.97 7.08
CA MET A 133 -0.90 14.26 6.91
C MET A 133 -1.12 14.98 8.25
N PHE A 134 -1.48 14.23 9.30
CA PHE A 134 -1.67 14.80 10.63
C PHE A 134 -0.36 15.32 11.25
N THR A 135 0.76 14.62 11.00
CA THR A 135 2.07 14.95 11.63
C THR A 135 2.81 16.05 10.89
N TRP A 136 2.85 15.97 9.57
CA TRP A 136 3.61 16.91 8.73
C TRP A 136 2.74 17.93 8.01
N GLY A 137 1.44 17.64 7.85
CA GLY A 137 0.53 18.51 7.10
C GLY A 137 0.89 18.61 5.61
N GLU A 138 0.32 19.60 4.96
CA GLU A 138 0.70 19.99 3.60
C GLU A 138 1.38 21.34 3.61
N SER A 139 2.49 21.45 2.87
CA SER A 139 3.16 22.73 2.65
C SER A 139 2.61 23.37 1.39
N TYR A 140 2.17 24.61 1.49
CA TYR A 140 1.75 25.39 0.34
C TYR A 140 2.45 26.75 0.34
N TYR A 141 2.70 27.28 -0.84
CA TYR A 141 3.27 28.61 -1.02
C TYR A 141 2.14 29.56 -1.40
N LYS A 142 2.04 30.69 -0.69
CA LYS A 142 1.14 31.77 -1.07
C LYS A 142 1.80 32.61 -2.15
N VAL A 143 1.05 33.00 -3.16
CA VAL A 143 1.56 33.87 -4.22
C VAL A 143 2.20 35.15 -3.65
N GLY A 144 1.60 35.72 -2.61
CA GLY A 144 2.13 36.90 -1.92
C GLY A 144 3.49 36.73 -1.24
N ASP A 145 3.89 35.50 -0.95
CA ASP A 145 5.19 35.18 -0.33
C ASP A 145 6.29 34.94 -1.38
N MET A 146 5.94 34.83 -2.66
CA MET A 146 6.87 34.60 -3.77
C MET A 146 7.50 35.90 -4.26
N LYS A 147 8.13 36.65 -3.37
CA LYS A 147 8.73 37.99 -3.66
C LYS A 147 9.82 37.96 -4.74
N MET A 148 10.48 36.81 -4.92
CA MET A 148 11.57 36.67 -5.92
C MET A 148 11.09 36.10 -7.26
N GLY A 149 9.77 35.80 -7.37
CA GLY A 149 9.19 35.21 -8.57
C GLY A 149 9.64 33.77 -8.85
N MET A 150 9.37 33.30 -10.07
CA MET A 150 9.67 31.96 -10.52
C MET A 150 10.79 31.95 -11.54
N VAL A 151 11.49 30.81 -11.67
CA VAL A 151 12.43 30.52 -12.75
C VAL A 151 11.71 29.69 -13.80
N PHE A 152 11.80 30.11 -15.06
CA PHE A 152 11.08 29.52 -16.17
C PHE A 152 12.01 28.76 -17.11
N ASN A 153 11.52 27.68 -17.70
CA ASN A 153 12.19 26.95 -18.76
C ASN A 153 12.14 27.74 -20.09
N ASP A 154 12.89 27.27 -21.07
CA ASP A 154 13.02 27.97 -22.37
C ASP A 154 11.67 28.04 -23.12
N GLU A 155 10.80 27.05 -22.97
CA GLU A 155 9.46 27.01 -23.58
C GLU A 155 8.57 28.12 -23.00
N ALA A 156 8.52 28.27 -21.68
CA ALA A 156 7.78 29.34 -21.03
C ALA A 156 8.37 30.72 -21.37
N LYS A 157 9.70 30.84 -21.48
CA LYS A 157 10.37 32.08 -21.92
C LYS A 157 10.02 32.47 -23.36
N ALA A 158 9.80 31.46 -24.23
CA ALA A 158 9.33 31.72 -25.60
C ALA A 158 7.89 32.26 -25.64
N LEU A 159 7.08 31.99 -24.61
CA LEU A 159 5.73 32.54 -24.45
C LEU A 159 5.73 33.95 -23.80
N GLY A 160 6.90 34.47 -23.41
CA GLY A 160 7.06 35.83 -22.88
C GLY A 160 7.28 35.91 -21.37
N PHE A 161 7.33 34.81 -20.64
CA PHE A 161 7.71 34.78 -19.22
C PHE A 161 9.21 35.09 -19.05
N ARG A 162 9.57 35.64 -17.92
CA ARG A 162 10.95 35.92 -17.53
C ARG A 162 11.23 35.44 -16.13
N ASP A 163 12.46 35.06 -15.85
CA ASP A 163 12.87 34.71 -14.50
C ASP A 163 12.63 35.91 -13.57
N GLY A 164 11.99 35.65 -12.43
CA GLY A 164 11.57 36.68 -11.51
C GLY A 164 10.11 37.16 -11.67
N ASP A 165 9.36 36.70 -12.69
CA ASP A 165 7.94 37.00 -12.80
C ASP A 165 7.17 36.28 -11.68
N VAL A 166 6.27 37.00 -11.02
CA VAL A 166 5.33 36.46 -10.02
C VAL A 166 3.99 36.29 -10.70
N LEU A 167 3.47 35.06 -10.72
CA LEU A 167 2.18 34.74 -11.31
C LEU A 167 1.05 35.10 -10.33
N LEU A 168 0.10 35.93 -10.74
CA LEU A 168 -1.01 36.39 -9.91
C LEU A 168 -2.30 35.61 -10.19
N GLY A 169 -2.55 35.21 -11.42
CA GLY A 169 -3.78 34.57 -11.81
C GLY A 169 -3.90 34.31 -13.31
N THR A 170 -5.05 33.83 -13.69
CA THR A 170 -5.49 33.63 -15.09
C THR A 170 -6.86 34.29 -15.29
N GLU A 171 -7.44 34.20 -16.49
CA GLU A 171 -8.80 34.59 -16.76
C GLU A 171 -9.84 33.86 -15.89
N GLU A 172 -9.49 32.70 -15.32
CA GLU A 172 -10.36 31.93 -14.40
C GLU A 172 -10.34 32.48 -12.97
N GLY A 173 -9.36 33.33 -12.60
CA GLY A 173 -9.26 33.96 -11.29
C GLY A 173 -7.84 34.10 -10.77
N GLU A 174 -7.72 34.69 -9.59
CA GLU A 174 -6.46 34.90 -8.89
C GLU A 174 -5.96 33.62 -8.21
N PHE A 175 -4.63 33.37 -8.26
CA PHE A 175 -3.97 32.31 -7.52
C PHE A 175 -3.83 32.71 -6.05
N LYS A 176 -4.83 32.39 -5.23
CA LYS A 176 -4.80 32.75 -3.80
C LYS A 176 -3.86 31.89 -2.97
N GLU A 177 -3.78 30.62 -3.30
CA GLU A 177 -2.88 29.63 -2.67
C GLU A 177 -2.39 28.65 -3.72
N MET A 178 -1.09 28.40 -3.72
CA MET A 178 -0.54 27.29 -4.49
C MET A 178 -0.33 26.13 -3.55
N LEU A 179 -1.27 25.19 -3.54
CA LEU A 179 -1.07 23.85 -3.02
C LEU A 179 -0.02 23.16 -3.89
N ASN A 180 1.18 23.01 -3.39
CA ASN A 180 2.30 22.39 -4.10
C ASN A 180 2.28 22.73 -5.60
N VAL A 181 3.33 23.17 -6.18
CA VAL A 181 3.45 23.38 -7.62
C VAL A 181 3.14 22.05 -8.32
N ASN A 182 1.85 21.70 -8.32
CA ASN A 182 1.34 20.42 -8.78
C ASN A 182 0.85 20.53 -10.23
N GLY A 183 0.51 19.39 -10.81
CA GLY A 183 0.06 19.33 -12.19
C GLY A 183 -1.18 20.18 -12.50
N ASP A 184 -2.02 20.50 -11.50
CA ASP A 184 -3.24 21.30 -11.71
C ASP A 184 -2.92 22.78 -11.89
N PHE A 185 -1.97 23.33 -11.12
CA PHE A 185 -1.47 24.67 -11.29
C PHE A 185 -0.85 24.85 -12.70
N PHE A 186 0.06 23.96 -13.10
CA PHE A 186 0.64 24.02 -14.44
C PHE A 186 -0.37 23.82 -15.55
N ARG A 187 -1.38 22.95 -15.33
CA ARG A 187 -2.46 22.73 -16.29
C ARG A 187 -3.34 23.97 -16.46
N GLN A 188 -3.60 24.70 -15.38
CA GLN A 188 -4.37 25.94 -15.40
C GLN A 188 -3.62 27.01 -16.20
N ILE A 189 -2.32 27.18 -15.96
CA ILE A 189 -1.47 28.12 -16.73
C ILE A 189 -1.37 27.69 -18.20
N ALA A 190 -1.16 26.40 -18.47
CA ALA A 190 -1.02 25.91 -19.84
C ALA A 190 -2.30 26.01 -20.69
N LYS A 191 -3.47 26.05 -20.04
CA LYS A 191 -4.76 26.25 -20.73
C LYS A 191 -5.18 27.71 -20.85
N ALA A 192 -4.56 28.58 -20.06
CA ALA A 192 -4.93 29.99 -20.00
C ALA A 192 -4.55 30.73 -21.30
N HIS A 193 -5.43 31.59 -21.79
CA HIS A 193 -5.13 32.54 -22.86
C HIS A 193 -4.52 33.83 -22.32
N ARG A 194 -4.66 34.07 -21.02
CA ARG A 194 -4.09 35.22 -20.33
C ARG A 194 -3.58 34.79 -18.96
N VAL A 195 -2.37 35.22 -18.65
CA VAL A 195 -1.77 35.04 -17.33
C VAL A 195 -1.37 36.40 -16.80
N ASP A 196 -1.89 36.77 -15.63
CA ASP A 196 -1.56 38.01 -14.95
C ASP A 196 -0.28 37.82 -14.14
N ILE A 197 0.70 38.67 -14.39
CA ILE A 197 2.02 38.60 -13.75
C ILE A 197 2.40 39.94 -13.14
N VAL A 198 3.22 39.91 -12.08
CA VAL A 198 4.00 41.06 -11.63
C VAL A 198 5.45 40.81 -12.01
N ARG A 199 6.01 41.75 -12.74
CA ARG A 199 7.42 41.75 -13.14
C ARG A 199 8.14 42.78 -12.30
N GLY A 200 9.08 42.33 -11.48
CA GLY A 200 10.00 43.19 -10.75
C GLY A 200 10.86 43.97 -11.72
N GLY A 201 10.98 45.30 -11.53
CA GLY A 201 11.85 46.16 -12.30
C GLY A 201 13.31 45.98 -11.89
#